data_22e9b4a96eb178fd28063a817305eea7
#
_entry.id   22e9b4a96eb178fd28063a817305eea7
#
_cell.length_a   1.000
_cell.length_b   1.000
_cell.length_c   1.000
_cell.angle_alpha   90.00
_cell.angle_beta   90.00
_cell.angle_gamma   90.00
#
_symmetry.space_group_name_H-M   'P 1'
#
loop_
_entity.id
_entity.type
_entity.pdbx_description
1 polymer ?
#
loop_
_entity_poly.entity_id
_entity_poly.type
_entity_poly.pdbx_seq_one_letter_code
_entity_poly.pdbx_strand_id
1 'polypeptide(L)'
;MKKIACIAGFSLLVLTLLSTGGWSLLALFYAGPSDKLLSLLLFAGFSVALFSALLSLSLAHWHWYVVGAYFALFAVILLWFVSIEPSNTRDWQTDVALLPSAKVDGYIVTVHNIRNFDYRSETDFTPDYYNRQFDLRQLEGVDVVTVYWMGPEIAHVFLSFAFAGGEHLAISIETRKEKGEGYSTLKGFFRRYELFYVVADERDVIRLRTNYRQDPPEDVYVYRAAGSLEQGQRLFLEYIKQINALNTAPQFYNTLASNCTTTIWLNAHVNEQRIPLNWKVLVSGYLPEFLYESGRLDTGGLPFEELQQQVHINTRAQEADTSADFSRLIRLQKTLTEPANTAPLQEEH
;
A
#
# COMPACT_ATOMS: atom_id res chain seq x y z
N MET A 1 17.96 -25.51 39.07
CA MET A 1 16.76 -24.66 38.72
C MET A 1 16.99 -23.17 39.02
N LYS A 2 17.41 -22.73 40.24
CA LYS A 2 17.59 -21.29 40.56
C LYS A 2 18.60 -20.55 39.67
N LYS A 3 19.74 -21.15 39.29
CA LYS A 3 20.73 -20.54 38.38
C LYS A 3 20.20 -20.35 36.98
N ILE A 4 19.44 -21.31 36.45
CA ILE A 4 18.82 -21.21 35.08
C ILE A 4 17.76 -20.11 35.06
N ALA A 5 16.92 -20.03 36.11
CA ALA A 5 15.91 -18.95 36.22
C ALA A 5 16.57 -17.56 36.33
N CYS A 6 17.70 -17.43 37.05
CA CYS A 6 18.43 -16.16 37.14
C CYS A 6 19.04 -15.75 35.79
N ILE A 7 19.65 -16.68 35.05
CA ILE A 7 20.21 -16.42 33.72
C ILE A 7 19.08 -16.05 32.73
N ALA A 8 17.97 -16.78 32.75
CA ALA A 8 16.82 -16.49 31.89
C ALA A 8 16.22 -15.09 32.16
N GLY A 9 16.07 -14.72 33.46
CA GLY A 9 15.61 -13.40 33.85
C GLY A 9 16.54 -12.26 33.40
N PHE A 10 17.87 -12.47 33.58
CA PHE A 10 18.87 -11.52 33.10
C PHE A 10 18.85 -11.36 31.59
N SER A 11 18.79 -12.46 30.81
CA SER A 11 18.72 -12.43 29.36
C SER A 11 17.45 -11.73 28.86
N LEU A 12 16.31 -11.99 29.52
CA LEU A 12 15.05 -11.33 29.20
C LEU A 12 15.14 -9.82 29.45
N LEU A 13 15.73 -9.38 30.55
CA LEU A 13 15.92 -7.96 30.82
C LEU A 13 16.80 -7.28 29.76
N VAL A 14 17.92 -7.91 29.39
CA VAL A 14 18.82 -7.39 28.36
C VAL A 14 18.06 -7.28 26.99
N LEU A 15 17.33 -8.31 26.60
CA LEU A 15 16.51 -8.28 25.39
C LEU A 15 15.45 -7.17 25.44
N THR A 16 14.81 -6.97 26.58
CA THR A 16 13.81 -5.89 26.75
C THR A 16 14.47 -4.51 26.63
N LEU A 17 15.64 -4.29 27.25
CA LEU A 17 16.37 -3.02 27.11
C LEU A 17 16.78 -2.76 25.65
N LEU A 18 17.30 -3.77 24.96
CA LEU A 18 17.70 -3.64 23.55
C LEU A 18 16.50 -3.38 22.63
N SER A 19 15.39 -4.08 22.84
CA SER A 19 14.19 -3.93 22.01
C SER A 19 13.53 -2.57 22.22
N THR A 20 13.31 -2.17 23.47
CA THR A 20 12.72 -0.86 23.80
C THR A 20 13.67 0.29 23.44
N GLY A 21 14.98 0.07 23.59
CA GLY A 21 16.01 1.01 23.21
C GLY A 21 16.07 1.23 21.70
N GLY A 22 16.15 0.14 20.94
CA GLY A 22 16.14 0.19 19.48
C GLY A 22 14.89 0.87 18.93
N TRP A 23 13.71 0.50 19.46
CA TRP A 23 12.45 1.14 19.06
C TRP A 23 12.44 2.65 19.37
N SER A 24 12.90 3.06 20.56
CA SER A 24 12.93 4.48 20.95
C SER A 24 13.89 5.31 20.10
N LEU A 25 15.07 4.78 19.79
CA LEU A 25 16.04 5.43 18.91
C LEU A 25 15.47 5.60 17.49
N LEU A 26 14.80 4.58 16.97
CA LEU A 26 14.12 4.67 15.67
C LEU A 26 12.95 5.65 15.72
N ALA A 27 12.16 5.69 16.80
CA ALA A 27 11.08 6.65 16.98
C ALA A 27 11.61 8.10 17.00
N LEU A 28 12.68 8.36 17.76
CA LEU A 28 13.33 9.68 17.79
C LEU A 28 13.94 10.07 16.45
N PHE A 29 14.49 9.10 15.70
CA PHE A 29 15.11 9.33 14.41
C PHE A 29 14.08 9.65 13.32
N TYR A 30 12.99 8.86 13.24
CA TYR A 30 12.00 9.00 12.16
C TYR A 30 10.87 9.97 12.46
N ALA A 31 10.38 10.01 13.71
CA ALA A 31 9.27 10.87 14.13
C ALA A 31 9.71 12.08 14.95
N GLY A 32 11.01 12.23 15.23
CA GLY A 32 11.57 13.28 16.06
C GLY A 32 11.36 14.70 15.51
N PRO A 33 11.71 15.72 16.29
CA PRO A 33 11.57 17.11 15.91
C PRO A 33 12.28 17.44 14.59
N SER A 34 11.74 18.39 13.83
CA SER A 34 12.36 18.88 12.59
C SER A 34 13.66 19.66 12.82
N ASP A 35 13.85 20.23 14.03
CA ASP A 35 15.10 20.85 14.43
C ASP A 35 16.20 19.78 14.59
N LYS A 36 17.21 19.86 13.73
CA LYS A 36 18.29 18.87 13.65
C LYS A 36 19.13 18.79 14.93
N LEU A 37 19.37 19.92 15.60
CA LEU A 37 20.18 19.95 16.83
C LEU A 37 19.42 19.29 17.97
N LEU A 38 18.15 19.66 18.16
CA LEU A 38 17.28 19.06 19.18
C LEU A 38 17.12 17.56 18.94
N SER A 39 16.87 17.12 17.71
CA SER A 39 16.77 15.71 17.34
C SER A 39 18.05 14.94 17.66
N LEU A 40 19.23 15.50 17.34
CA LEU A 40 20.52 14.91 17.67
C LEU A 40 20.75 14.81 19.18
N LEU A 41 20.41 15.86 19.94
CA LEU A 41 20.56 15.86 21.42
C LEU A 41 19.67 14.83 22.08
N LEU A 42 18.41 14.69 21.64
CA LEU A 42 17.48 13.67 22.16
C LEU A 42 17.97 12.26 21.83
N PHE A 43 18.42 12.03 20.59
CA PHE A 43 18.96 10.74 20.17
C PHE A 43 20.23 10.36 20.96
N ALA A 44 21.17 11.29 21.10
CA ALA A 44 22.41 11.09 21.85
C ALA A 44 22.14 10.89 23.35
N GLY A 45 21.28 11.70 23.95
CA GLY A 45 20.91 11.60 25.36
C GLY A 45 20.26 10.25 25.69
N PHE A 46 19.34 9.80 24.85
CA PHE A 46 18.70 8.48 25.02
C PHE A 46 19.68 7.33 24.77
N SER A 47 20.59 7.46 23.81
CA SER A 47 21.66 6.46 23.58
C SER A 47 22.55 6.30 24.81
N VAL A 48 22.92 7.40 25.46
CA VAL A 48 23.68 7.40 26.73
C VAL A 48 22.88 6.72 27.85
N ALA A 49 21.60 6.99 27.97
CA ALA A 49 20.73 6.36 28.96
C ALA A 49 20.62 4.84 28.75
N LEU A 50 20.42 4.39 27.52
CA LEU A 50 20.40 2.96 27.16
C LEU A 50 21.74 2.28 27.49
N PHE A 51 22.83 2.89 27.05
CA PHE A 51 24.20 2.34 27.36
C PHE A 51 24.48 2.27 28.85
N SER A 52 24.10 3.32 29.60
CA SER A 52 24.25 3.36 31.07
C SER A 52 23.41 2.27 31.75
N ALA A 53 22.18 2.02 31.30
CA ALA A 53 21.32 0.97 31.80
C ALA A 53 21.96 -0.42 31.58
N LEU A 54 22.43 -0.70 30.35
CA LEU A 54 23.11 -1.97 30.04
C LEU A 54 24.40 -2.16 30.83
N LEU A 55 25.22 -1.10 30.91
CA LEU A 55 26.50 -1.17 31.68
C LEU A 55 26.26 -1.37 33.16
N SER A 56 25.23 -0.76 33.73
CA SER A 56 24.90 -0.87 35.16
C SER A 56 24.62 -2.32 35.62
N LEU A 57 24.08 -3.15 34.70
CA LEU A 57 23.75 -4.56 35.00
C LEU A 57 24.97 -5.39 35.44
N SER A 58 26.17 -5.01 34.97
CA SER A 58 27.42 -5.73 35.29
C SER A 58 28.29 -5.05 36.35
N LEU A 59 28.07 -3.74 36.63
CA LEU A 59 29.01 -2.96 37.42
C LEU A 59 28.48 -2.45 38.76
N ALA A 60 27.16 -2.39 38.99
CA ALA A 60 26.60 -1.67 40.11
C ALA A 60 25.52 -2.45 40.88
N HIS A 61 25.55 -2.43 42.22
CA HIS A 61 24.45 -2.98 43.03
C HIS A 61 23.20 -2.07 43.00
N TRP A 62 23.32 -0.87 42.57
CA TRP A 62 22.21 0.08 42.39
C TRP A 62 21.66 0.10 40.95
N HIS A 63 21.95 -0.92 40.12
CA HIS A 63 21.50 -1.05 38.77
C HIS A 63 19.97 -0.88 38.59
N TRP A 64 19.17 -1.29 39.57
CA TRP A 64 17.73 -1.14 39.53
C TRP A 64 17.25 0.32 39.44
N TYR A 65 17.98 1.27 40.04
CA TYR A 65 17.65 2.70 39.90
C TYR A 65 17.95 3.20 38.48
N VAL A 66 19.06 2.78 37.89
CA VAL A 66 19.45 3.17 36.54
C VAL A 66 18.48 2.56 35.52
N VAL A 67 18.14 1.28 35.65
CA VAL A 67 17.15 0.60 34.82
C VAL A 67 15.77 1.24 35.01
N GLY A 68 15.36 1.58 36.22
CA GLY A 68 14.12 2.30 36.50
C GLY A 68 14.05 3.68 35.82
N ALA A 69 15.15 4.46 35.91
CA ALA A 69 15.27 5.75 35.24
C ALA A 69 15.18 5.62 33.71
N TYR A 70 15.82 4.58 33.15
CA TYR A 70 15.71 4.28 31.72
C TYR A 70 14.26 3.99 31.30
N PHE A 71 13.54 3.12 32.05
CA PHE A 71 12.14 2.82 31.71
C PHE A 71 11.21 4.02 31.93
N ALA A 72 11.50 4.92 32.87
CA ALA A 72 10.78 6.17 33.01
C ALA A 72 10.99 7.06 31.78
N LEU A 73 12.23 7.17 31.28
CA LEU A 73 12.52 7.91 30.04
C LEU A 73 11.89 7.24 28.82
N PHE A 74 11.92 5.91 28.72
CA PHE A 74 11.22 5.16 27.69
C PHE A 74 9.71 5.46 27.70
N ALA A 75 9.08 5.48 28.88
CA ALA A 75 7.68 5.81 29.03
C ALA A 75 7.37 7.24 28.54
N VAL A 76 8.24 8.21 28.81
CA VAL A 76 8.08 9.58 28.27
C VAL A 76 8.14 9.60 26.77
N ILE A 77 9.09 8.90 26.15
CA ILE A 77 9.18 8.80 24.67
C ILE A 77 7.96 8.08 24.09
N LEU A 78 7.48 7.02 24.73
CA LEU A 78 6.29 6.29 24.30
C LEU A 78 5.03 7.19 24.35
N LEU A 79 4.84 7.92 25.44
CA LEU A 79 3.71 8.86 25.60
C LEU A 79 3.79 9.98 24.56
N TRP A 80 4.98 10.57 24.35
CA TRP A 80 5.19 11.54 23.27
C TRP A 80 4.87 10.92 21.89
N PHE A 81 5.37 9.73 21.59
CA PHE A 81 5.11 9.07 20.32
C PHE A 81 3.62 8.83 20.09
N VAL A 82 2.89 8.40 21.12
CA VAL A 82 1.44 8.16 21.04
C VAL A 82 0.67 9.48 20.89
N SER A 83 1.20 10.60 21.39
CA SER A 83 0.57 11.94 21.26
C SER A 83 0.75 12.60 19.89
N ILE A 84 1.59 12.04 19.00
CA ILE A 84 1.71 12.55 17.63
C ILE A 84 0.40 12.33 16.90
N GLU A 85 -0.21 13.40 16.41
CA GLU A 85 -1.48 13.36 15.69
C GLU A 85 -1.27 13.40 14.18
N PRO A 86 -2.05 12.65 13.39
CA PRO A 86 -2.03 12.75 11.93
C PRO A 86 -2.68 14.06 11.47
N SER A 87 -2.35 14.54 10.28
CA SER A 87 -2.80 15.84 9.78
C SER A 87 -3.19 15.77 8.30
N ASN A 88 -4.13 16.64 7.90
CA ASN A 88 -4.46 16.89 6.50
C ASN A 88 -3.83 18.19 5.95
N THR A 89 -3.11 18.96 6.77
CA THR A 89 -2.70 20.34 6.46
C THR A 89 -1.19 20.53 6.32
N ARG A 90 -0.41 19.45 6.10
CA ARG A 90 1.03 19.53 5.86
C ARG A 90 1.34 19.94 4.41
N ASP A 91 2.60 20.22 4.10
CA ASP A 91 3.05 20.54 2.74
C ASP A 91 3.25 19.27 1.91
N TRP A 92 2.14 18.77 1.34
CA TRP A 92 2.07 17.50 0.63
C TRP A 92 2.73 17.55 -0.74
N GLN A 93 3.28 16.41 -1.20
CA GLN A 93 3.66 16.21 -2.59
C GLN A 93 2.45 16.43 -3.51
N THR A 94 2.69 16.92 -4.71
CA THR A 94 1.64 17.29 -5.67
C THR A 94 0.69 16.13 -6.00
N ASP A 95 1.23 14.92 -6.09
CA ASP A 95 0.50 13.70 -6.43
C ASP A 95 -0.48 13.21 -5.34
N VAL A 96 -0.35 13.72 -4.11
CA VAL A 96 -1.18 13.41 -2.95
C VAL A 96 -1.73 14.66 -2.25
N ALA A 97 -1.64 15.84 -2.91
CA ALA A 97 -2.02 17.11 -2.32
C ALA A 97 -3.52 17.25 -2.08
N LEU A 98 -4.36 16.86 -3.05
CA LEU A 98 -5.81 16.98 -2.96
C LEU A 98 -6.43 15.68 -2.45
N LEU A 99 -7.22 15.80 -1.37
CA LEU A 99 -8.01 14.68 -0.85
C LEU A 99 -9.20 14.42 -1.79
N PRO A 100 -9.43 13.17 -2.19
CA PRO A 100 -10.68 12.79 -2.83
C PRO A 100 -11.83 12.83 -1.81
N SER A 101 -13.05 13.00 -2.31
CA SER A 101 -14.27 12.88 -1.52
C SER A 101 -15.41 12.37 -2.38
N ALA A 102 -16.49 11.90 -1.78
CA ALA A 102 -17.65 11.50 -2.55
C ALA A 102 -18.96 11.77 -1.80
N LYS A 103 -20.01 12.05 -2.58
CA LYS A 103 -21.40 12.15 -2.10
C LYS A 103 -22.19 10.96 -2.63
N VAL A 104 -22.87 10.26 -1.74
CA VAL A 104 -23.76 9.15 -2.06
C VAL A 104 -25.21 9.62 -2.03
N ASP A 105 -25.94 9.37 -3.11
CA ASP A 105 -27.37 9.66 -3.22
C ASP A 105 -28.06 8.44 -3.87
N GLY A 106 -28.57 7.56 -3.04
CA GLY A 106 -29.10 6.28 -3.48
C GLY A 106 -28.03 5.43 -4.18
N TYR A 107 -28.27 5.10 -5.44
CA TYR A 107 -27.31 4.36 -6.28
C TYR A 107 -26.29 5.26 -6.98
N ILE A 108 -26.45 6.57 -6.94
CA ILE A 108 -25.54 7.52 -7.61
C ILE A 108 -24.49 7.98 -6.61
N VAL A 109 -23.22 7.77 -6.97
CA VAL A 109 -22.06 8.22 -6.19
C VAL A 109 -21.32 9.27 -7.01
N THR A 110 -21.32 10.52 -6.52
CA THR A 110 -20.52 11.60 -7.13
C THR A 110 -19.16 11.64 -6.45
N VAL A 111 -18.13 11.30 -7.19
CA VAL A 111 -16.74 11.29 -6.72
C VAL A 111 -16.06 12.59 -7.17
N HIS A 112 -15.37 13.25 -6.23
CA HIS A 112 -14.64 14.49 -6.43
C HIS A 112 -13.14 14.27 -6.34
N ASN A 113 -12.40 15.08 -7.10
CA ASN A 113 -10.93 15.06 -7.16
C ASN A 113 -10.39 13.70 -7.63
N ILE A 114 -11.00 13.12 -8.66
CA ILE A 114 -10.44 11.95 -9.36
C ILE A 114 -9.18 12.41 -10.09
N ARG A 115 -8.05 11.81 -9.76
CA ARG A 115 -6.76 12.16 -10.34
C ARG A 115 -6.63 11.62 -11.77
N ASN A 116 -6.18 12.48 -12.69
CA ASN A 116 -5.94 12.14 -14.10
C ASN A 116 -4.75 12.93 -14.63
N PHE A 117 -3.59 12.70 -14.07
CA PHE A 117 -2.38 13.41 -14.42
C PHE A 117 -1.87 13.02 -15.80
N ASP A 118 -1.29 13.99 -16.50
CA ASP A 118 -0.61 13.76 -17.77
C ASP A 118 0.91 13.69 -17.52
N TYR A 119 1.46 12.47 -17.67
CA TYR A 119 2.86 12.16 -17.38
C TYR A 119 3.75 12.28 -18.61
N ARG A 120 4.93 12.84 -18.42
CA ARG A 120 6.09 12.81 -19.34
C ARG A 120 7.22 11.97 -18.77
N SER A 121 7.31 11.89 -17.42
CA SER A 121 8.13 10.97 -16.66
C SER A 121 7.50 10.73 -15.30
N GLU A 122 8.09 9.89 -14.44
CA GLU A 122 7.60 9.69 -13.06
C GLU A 122 7.51 11.00 -12.27
N THR A 123 8.43 11.94 -12.52
CA THR A 123 8.54 13.20 -11.76
C THR A 123 8.13 14.44 -12.53
N ASP A 124 7.95 14.34 -13.84
CA ASP A 124 7.46 15.40 -14.72
C ASP A 124 6.07 15.07 -15.24
N PHE A 125 5.07 15.76 -14.70
CA PHE A 125 3.67 15.57 -15.02
C PHE A 125 2.87 16.86 -14.88
N THR A 126 1.76 16.93 -15.55
CA THR A 126 0.77 18.02 -15.42
C THR A 126 -0.37 17.52 -14.54
N PRO A 127 -0.56 18.11 -13.33
CA PRO A 127 -1.66 17.73 -12.46
C PRO A 127 -3.01 18.08 -13.10
N ASP A 128 -3.92 17.13 -13.10
CA ASP A 128 -5.31 17.32 -13.49
C ASP A 128 -6.24 16.49 -12.61
N TYR A 129 -7.43 17.02 -12.34
CA TYR A 129 -8.44 16.39 -11.51
C TYR A 129 -9.82 16.66 -12.10
N TYR A 130 -10.69 15.66 -12.03
CA TYR A 130 -12.07 15.82 -12.47
C TYR A 130 -13.06 15.23 -11.47
N ASN A 131 -14.35 15.52 -11.65
CA ASN A 131 -15.44 14.97 -10.86
C ASN A 131 -16.31 14.12 -11.76
N ARG A 132 -16.83 12.99 -11.24
CA ARG A 132 -17.69 12.10 -12.01
C ARG A 132 -18.75 11.45 -11.14
N GLN A 133 -19.90 11.15 -11.75
CA GLN A 133 -20.96 10.35 -11.15
C GLN A 133 -20.87 8.91 -11.64
N PHE A 134 -20.98 7.98 -10.70
CA PHE A 134 -21.03 6.55 -10.96
C PHE A 134 -22.38 6.01 -10.49
N ASP A 135 -23.08 5.28 -11.35
CA ASP A 135 -24.29 4.55 -10.96
C ASP A 135 -23.90 3.13 -10.55
N LEU A 136 -24.09 2.80 -9.29
CA LEU A 136 -23.73 1.49 -8.73
C LEU A 136 -24.44 0.32 -9.43
N ARG A 137 -25.60 0.56 -10.05
CA ARG A 137 -26.34 -0.44 -10.83
C ARG A 137 -25.62 -0.80 -12.13
N GLN A 138 -24.70 0.06 -12.58
CA GLN A 138 -23.86 -0.12 -13.76
C GLN A 138 -22.48 -0.69 -13.44
N LEU A 139 -22.22 -1.06 -12.18
CA LEU A 139 -20.98 -1.75 -11.83
C LEU A 139 -20.96 -3.12 -12.54
N GLU A 140 -19.89 -3.41 -13.27
CA GLU A 140 -19.70 -4.67 -14.02
C GLU A 140 -18.71 -5.61 -13.33
N GLY A 141 -17.87 -5.08 -12.44
CA GLY A 141 -16.91 -5.91 -11.71
C GLY A 141 -15.85 -5.12 -10.97
N VAL A 142 -14.99 -5.84 -10.30
CA VAL A 142 -13.85 -5.29 -9.56
C VAL A 142 -12.59 -6.01 -10.04
N ASP A 143 -11.55 -5.26 -10.36
CA ASP A 143 -10.25 -5.78 -10.71
C ASP A 143 -9.27 -5.58 -9.55
N VAL A 144 -8.44 -6.58 -9.30
CA VAL A 144 -7.30 -6.52 -8.39
C VAL A 144 -6.07 -6.24 -9.23
N VAL A 145 -5.49 -5.07 -9.03
CA VAL A 145 -4.25 -4.66 -9.71
C VAL A 145 -3.07 -4.92 -8.79
N THR A 146 -2.08 -5.64 -9.28
CA THR A 146 -0.84 -5.92 -8.54
C THR A 146 0.37 -5.42 -9.31
N VAL A 147 1.30 -4.82 -8.59
CA VAL A 147 2.47 -4.14 -9.15
C VAL A 147 3.71 -4.61 -8.42
N TYR A 148 4.66 -5.17 -9.14
CA TYR A 148 5.91 -5.71 -8.59
C TYR A 148 7.11 -4.86 -9.05
N TRP A 149 8.05 -4.57 -8.14
CA TRP A 149 9.29 -3.83 -8.44
C TRP A 149 10.51 -4.33 -7.65
N MET A 150 10.32 -5.22 -6.66
CA MET A 150 11.38 -5.71 -5.76
C MET A 150 11.34 -7.23 -5.56
N GLY A 151 11.10 -7.97 -6.63
CA GLY A 151 10.95 -9.43 -6.55
C GLY A 151 9.51 -9.88 -6.29
N PRO A 152 9.28 -11.20 -6.17
CA PRO A 152 7.94 -11.77 -6.14
C PRO A 152 7.24 -11.65 -4.76
N GLU A 153 7.97 -11.32 -3.69
CA GLU A 153 7.43 -11.35 -2.32
C GLU A 153 6.60 -10.11 -1.99
N ILE A 154 6.93 -8.97 -2.63
CA ILE A 154 6.33 -7.68 -2.30
C ILE A 154 5.69 -7.09 -3.55
N ALA A 155 4.40 -6.83 -3.46
CA ALA A 155 3.66 -6.09 -4.48
C ALA A 155 2.86 -4.96 -3.85
N HIS A 156 2.71 -3.87 -4.58
CA HIS A 156 1.65 -2.92 -4.29
C HIS A 156 0.35 -3.44 -4.89
N VAL A 157 -0.73 -3.36 -4.13
CA VAL A 157 -2.04 -3.87 -4.55
C VAL A 157 -3.08 -2.78 -4.41
N PHE A 158 -3.93 -2.63 -5.43
CA PHE A 158 -5.07 -1.73 -5.40
C PHE A 158 -6.23 -2.29 -6.20
N LEU A 159 -7.38 -1.64 -6.11
CA LEU A 159 -8.59 -2.08 -6.80
C LEU A 159 -8.96 -1.10 -7.91
N SER A 160 -9.51 -1.64 -9.00
CA SER A 160 -10.18 -0.86 -10.04
C SER A 160 -11.61 -1.36 -10.20
N PHE A 161 -12.56 -0.42 -10.13
CA PHE A 161 -13.98 -0.69 -10.25
C PHE A 161 -14.41 -0.41 -11.69
N ALA A 162 -14.89 -1.44 -12.37
CA ALA A 162 -15.34 -1.39 -13.76
C ALA A 162 -16.84 -1.09 -13.82
N PHE A 163 -17.21 -0.09 -14.59
CA PHE A 163 -18.59 0.31 -14.85
C PHE A 163 -18.94 0.19 -16.33
N ALA A 164 -20.24 0.09 -16.63
CA ALA A 164 -20.74 0.02 -17.99
C ALA A 164 -20.23 1.20 -18.84
N GLY A 165 -20.04 0.94 -20.15
CA GLY A 165 -19.47 1.94 -21.04
C GLY A 165 -17.95 2.00 -21.04
N GLY A 166 -17.27 1.06 -20.38
CA GLY A 166 -15.81 0.99 -20.32
C GLY A 166 -15.16 1.95 -19.33
N GLU A 167 -15.95 2.53 -18.44
CA GLU A 167 -15.45 3.42 -17.39
C GLU A 167 -14.84 2.64 -16.24
N HIS A 168 -13.70 3.11 -15.74
CA HIS A 168 -12.99 2.49 -14.62
C HIS A 168 -12.57 3.53 -13.60
N LEU A 169 -12.73 3.20 -12.32
CA LEU A 169 -12.23 4.01 -11.20
C LEU A 169 -11.26 3.19 -10.38
N ALA A 170 -9.99 3.54 -10.45
CA ALA A 170 -8.96 2.93 -9.63
C ALA A 170 -8.87 3.61 -8.27
N ILE A 171 -8.77 2.81 -7.20
CA ILE A 171 -8.61 3.31 -5.83
C ILE A 171 -7.43 2.59 -5.19
N SER A 172 -6.36 3.34 -4.99
CA SER A 172 -5.09 2.86 -4.43
C SER A 172 -4.88 3.41 -3.02
N ILE A 173 -4.48 2.55 -2.10
CA ILE A 173 -4.17 2.90 -0.70
C ILE A 173 -2.67 3.18 -0.63
N GLU A 174 -2.32 4.42 -0.33
CA GLU A 174 -0.98 4.96 -0.46
C GLU A 174 -0.49 5.64 0.83
N THR A 175 0.81 5.90 0.87
CA THR A 175 1.42 6.82 1.85
C THR A 175 1.27 8.25 1.38
N ARG A 176 0.76 9.14 2.21
CA ARG A 176 0.75 10.59 1.96
C ARG A 176 2.08 11.18 2.40
N LYS A 177 2.88 11.61 1.44
CA LYS A 177 4.25 12.12 1.66
C LYS A 177 4.30 13.64 1.61
N GLU A 178 5.08 14.24 2.51
CA GLU A 178 5.41 15.66 2.43
C GLU A 178 6.42 15.93 1.30
N LYS A 179 6.46 17.15 0.79
CA LYS A 179 7.45 17.56 -0.24
C LYS A 179 8.88 17.24 0.19
N GLY A 180 9.64 16.69 -0.72
CA GLY A 180 11.02 16.29 -0.48
C GLY A 180 11.18 14.94 0.26
N GLU A 181 10.10 14.23 0.58
CA GLU A 181 10.17 12.90 1.20
C GLU A 181 10.15 11.79 0.18
N GLY A 182 11.07 10.83 0.36
CA GLY A 182 11.02 9.53 -0.31
C GLY A 182 10.26 8.48 0.49
N TYR A 183 9.77 7.45 -0.20
CA TYR A 183 9.18 6.28 0.45
C TYR A 183 10.24 5.48 1.24
N SER A 184 9.87 5.01 2.40
CA SER A 184 10.63 4.07 3.21
C SER A 184 9.69 3.19 4.03
N THR A 185 9.84 1.88 3.93
CA THR A 185 9.09 0.90 4.73
C THR A 185 9.24 1.16 6.23
N LEU A 186 10.45 1.53 6.69
CA LEU A 186 10.71 1.83 8.10
C LEU A 186 9.97 3.08 8.59
N LYS A 187 9.91 4.13 7.79
CA LYS A 187 9.16 5.34 8.14
C LYS A 187 7.67 5.08 8.38
N GLY A 188 7.09 4.12 7.64
CA GLY A 188 5.69 3.72 7.81
C GLY A 188 5.36 3.09 9.16
N PHE A 189 6.36 2.57 9.93
CA PHE A 189 6.17 2.11 11.30
C PHE A 189 6.16 3.25 12.33
N PHE A 190 6.70 4.43 11.97
CA PHE A 190 6.99 5.51 12.91
C PHE A 190 6.16 6.78 12.66
N ARG A 191 4.88 6.65 12.28
CA ARG A 191 3.93 7.77 12.12
C ARG A 191 4.44 8.90 11.20
N ARG A 192 5.25 8.54 10.18
CA ARG A 192 5.82 9.52 9.26
C ARG A 192 4.90 9.83 8.10
N TYR A 193 4.05 8.89 7.72
CA TYR A 193 3.13 9.05 6.60
C TYR A 193 1.68 8.97 7.10
N GLU A 194 0.83 9.83 6.58
CA GLU A 194 -0.61 9.66 6.68
C GLU A 194 -1.11 8.64 5.66
N LEU A 195 -2.20 7.98 6.02
CA LEU A 195 -2.94 7.11 5.13
C LEU A 195 -3.67 7.95 4.08
N PHE A 196 -3.58 7.58 2.82
CA PHE A 196 -4.19 8.28 1.71
C PHE A 196 -4.81 7.32 0.72
N TYR A 197 -5.97 7.67 0.17
CA TYR A 197 -6.55 6.98 -0.96
C TYR A 197 -6.35 7.80 -2.21
N VAL A 198 -5.56 7.29 -3.15
CA VAL A 198 -5.51 7.83 -4.51
C VAL A 198 -6.72 7.30 -5.25
N VAL A 199 -7.66 8.17 -5.55
CA VAL A 199 -8.79 7.88 -6.43
C VAL A 199 -8.44 8.44 -7.80
N ALA A 200 -8.29 7.59 -8.80
CA ALA A 200 -7.70 7.99 -10.07
C ALA A 200 -8.35 7.27 -11.28
N ASP A 201 -8.18 7.89 -12.44
CA ASP A 201 -8.35 7.20 -13.71
C ASP A 201 -7.26 6.13 -13.87
N GLU A 202 -7.54 5.01 -14.54
CA GLU A 202 -6.52 4.01 -14.85
C GLU A 202 -5.42 4.57 -15.76
N ARG A 203 -5.75 5.52 -16.63
CA ARG A 203 -4.77 6.26 -17.45
C ARG A 203 -3.80 7.11 -16.64
N ASP A 204 -4.10 7.36 -15.38
CA ASP A 204 -3.16 7.93 -14.42
C ASP A 204 -2.40 6.82 -13.71
N VAL A 205 -3.05 6.12 -12.78
CA VAL A 205 -2.37 5.28 -11.80
C VAL A 205 -1.76 4.00 -12.38
N ILE A 206 -2.36 3.39 -13.40
CA ILE A 206 -1.80 2.21 -14.07
C ILE A 206 -0.72 2.65 -15.05
N ARG A 207 -1.02 3.65 -15.91
CA ARG A 207 -0.09 4.14 -16.93
C ARG A 207 1.21 4.68 -16.33
N LEU A 208 1.14 5.37 -15.19
CA LEU A 208 2.33 5.79 -14.44
C LEU A 208 3.26 4.60 -14.18
N ARG A 209 2.71 3.48 -13.74
CA ARG A 209 3.46 2.30 -13.32
C ARG A 209 4.01 1.51 -14.50
N THR A 210 3.21 1.32 -15.54
CA THR A 210 3.61 0.54 -16.72
C THR A 210 4.55 1.27 -17.67
N ASN A 211 4.41 2.61 -17.79
CA ASN A 211 5.04 3.38 -18.85
C ASN A 211 6.12 4.35 -18.33
N TYR A 212 5.98 4.91 -17.13
CA TYR A 212 6.83 6.02 -16.67
C TYR A 212 7.72 5.69 -15.48
N ARG A 213 7.41 4.66 -14.68
CA ARG A 213 8.31 4.14 -13.65
C ARG A 213 9.22 3.09 -14.26
N GLN A 214 10.50 3.46 -14.45
CA GLN A 214 11.49 2.65 -15.17
C GLN A 214 12.74 2.34 -14.33
N ASP A 215 12.86 2.91 -13.14
CA ASP A 215 14.02 2.71 -12.26
C ASP A 215 13.60 2.45 -10.79
N PRO A 216 13.40 1.19 -10.42
CA PRO A 216 13.30 0.00 -11.25
C PRO A 216 11.97 -0.06 -12.04
N PRO A 217 11.91 -0.79 -13.18
CA PRO A 217 10.67 -1.00 -13.90
C PRO A 217 9.68 -1.80 -13.06
N GLU A 218 8.40 -1.52 -13.22
CA GLU A 218 7.32 -2.20 -12.51
C GLU A 218 6.56 -3.16 -13.43
N ASP A 219 6.29 -4.39 -12.96
CA ASP A 219 5.44 -5.37 -13.62
C ASP A 219 4.01 -5.29 -13.08
N VAL A 220 3.04 -5.06 -13.97
CA VAL A 220 1.64 -4.83 -13.60
C VAL A 220 0.72 -5.92 -14.13
N TYR A 221 -0.11 -6.45 -13.23
CA TYR A 221 -1.09 -7.50 -13.50
C TYR A 221 -2.48 -7.02 -13.11
N VAL A 222 -3.50 -7.31 -13.93
CA VAL A 222 -4.89 -6.93 -13.69
C VAL A 222 -5.77 -8.18 -13.66
N TYR A 223 -6.12 -8.62 -12.46
CA TYR A 223 -6.94 -9.81 -12.23
C TYR A 223 -8.40 -9.42 -12.01
N ARG A 224 -9.34 -10.04 -12.73
CA ARG A 224 -10.77 -9.90 -12.43
C ARG A 224 -11.10 -10.65 -11.13
N ALA A 225 -11.70 -9.97 -10.16
CA ALA A 225 -12.20 -10.61 -8.95
C ALA A 225 -13.47 -11.42 -9.27
N ALA A 226 -13.55 -12.64 -8.73
CA ALA A 226 -14.78 -13.42 -8.72
C ALA A 226 -15.66 -12.94 -7.55
N GLY A 227 -16.95 -12.73 -7.82
CA GLY A 227 -17.90 -12.27 -6.82
C GLY A 227 -19.18 -11.74 -7.47
N SER A 228 -20.22 -11.52 -6.66
CA SER A 228 -21.43 -10.91 -7.16
C SER A 228 -21.27 -9.39 -7.30
N LEU A 229 -22.09 -8.78 -8.15
CA LEU A 229 -22.09 -7.32 -8.31
C LEU A 229 -22.47 -6.61 -7.02
N GLU A 230 -23.35 -7.18 -6.20
CA GLU A 230 -23.72 -6.65 -4.90
C GLU A 230 -22.54 -6.64 -3.92
N GLN A 231 -21.66 -7.64 -4.00
CA GLN A 231 -20.41 -7.65 -3.21
C GLN A 231 -19.47 -6.53 -3.66
N GLY A 232 -19.35 -6.32 -4.96
CA GLY A 232 -18.59 -5.22 -5.54
C GLY A 232 -19.15 -3.84 -5.13
N GLN A 233 -20.48 -3.66 -5.16
CA GLN A 233 -21.15 -2.42 -4.74
C GLN A 233 -20.91 -2.13 -3.26
N ARG A 234 -21.06 -3.14 -2.37
CA ARG A 234 -20.76 -2.98 -0.93
C ARG A 234 -19.31 -2.60 -0.69
N LEU A 235 -18.37 -3.24 -1.42
CA LEU A 235 -16.96 -2.93 -1.33
C LEU A 235 -16.67 -1.49 -1.78
N PHE A 236 -17.24 -1.07 -2.90
CA PHE A 236 -17.11 0.30 -3.40
C PHE A 236 -17.61 1.33 -2.36
N LEU A 237 -18.80 1.10 -1.81
CA LEU A 237 -19.36 1.99 -0.78
C LEU A 237 -18.52 2.02 0.51
N GLU A 238 -17.91 0.90 0.91
CA GLU A 238 -16.99 0.90 2.06
C GLU A 238 -15.75 1.74 1.76
N TYR A 239 -15.18 1.64 0.55
CA TYR A 239 -14.08 2.51 0.14
C TYR A 239 -14.46 4.00 0.17
N ILE A 240 -15.64 4.35 -0.35
CA ILE A 240 -16.16 5.73 -0.32
C ILE A 240 -16.31 6.23 1.12
N LYS A 241 -16.82 5.39 2.02
CA LYS A 241 -16.94 5.72 3.45
C LYS A 241 -15.58 5.99 4.09
N GLN A 242 -14.57 5.14 3.83
CA GLN A 242 -13.21 5.31 4.34
C GLN A 242 -12.54 6.58 3.78
N ILE A 243 -12.69 6.83 2.48
CA ILE A 243 -12.21 8.06 1.81
C ILE A 243 -12.77 9.30 2.50
N ASN A 244 -14.09 9.35 2.70
CA ASN A 244 -14.75 10.48 3.35
C ASN A 244 -14.32 10.63 4.82
N ALA A 245 -14.12 9.51 5.54
CA ALA A 245 -13.68 9.54 6.92
C ALA A 245 -12.31 10.19 7.09
N LEU A 246 -11.36 9.93 6.17
CA LEU A 246 -10.01 10.53 6.21
C LEU A 246 -10.02 12.05 6.00
N ASN A 247 -11.03 12.62 5.33
CA ASN A 247 -11.15 14.07 5.18
C ASN A 247 -11.37 14.78 6.52
N THR A 248 -12.05 14.14 7.47
CA THR A 248 -12.39 14.71 8.78
C THR A 248 -11.53 14.17 9.91
N ALA A 249 -11.09 12.93 9.79
CA ALA A 249 -10.29 12.22 10.79
C ALA A 249 -9.10 11.54 10.10
N PRO A 250 -8.00 12.28 9.83
CA PRO A 250 -6.80 11.72 9.22
C PRO A 250 -6.24 10.58 10.07
N GLN A 251 -5.57 9.63 9.45
CA GLN A 251 -4.97 8.47 10.08
C GLN A 251 -3.54 8.28 9.58
N PHE A 252 -2.68 7.67 10.41
CA PHE A 252 -1.37 7.26 9.93
C PHE A 252 -1.44 5.98 9.10
N TYR A 253 -0.67 5.95 8.03
CA TYR A 253 -0.29 4.72 7.38
C TYR A 253 0.60 3.90 8.31
N ASN A 254 0.40 2.60 8.33
CA ASN A 254 1.27 1.67 9.06
C ASN A 254 1.63 0.48 8.19
N THR A 255 2.92 0.22 8.05
CA THR A 255 3.45 -0.83 7.17
C THR A 255 2.89 -2.23 7.44
N LEU A 256 2.45 -2.54 8.67
CA LEU A 256 1.84 -3.84 8.99
C LEU A 256 0.32 -3.78 9.11
N ALA A 257 -0.21 -2.75 9.77
CA ALA A 257 -1.60 -2.74 10.21
C ALA A 257 -2.54 -2.02 9.22
N SER A 258 -2.05 -1.01 8.50
CA SER A 258 -2.84 -0.20 7.56
C SER A 258 -2.04 0.08 6.27
N ASN A 259 -1.55 -0.98 5.64
CA ASN A 259 -0.94 -0.95 4.32
C ASN A 259 -1.98 -1.26 3.22
N CYS A 260 -1.54 -1.31 1.96
CA CYS A 260 -2.43 -1.56 0.82
C CYS A 260 -3.21 -2.87 0.97
N THR A 261 -2.56 -4.00 1.27
CA THR A 261 -3.21 -5.33 1.33
C THR A 261 -4.04 -5.54 2.59
N THR A 262 -3.56 -5.13 3.76
CA THR A 262 -4.32 -5.26 5.01
C THR A 262 -5.56 -4.38 5.02
N THR A 263 -5.50 -3.18 4.44
CA THR A 263 -6.66 -2.30 4.33
C THR A 263 -7.66 -2.83 3.29
N ILE A 264 -7.21 -3.38 2.15
CA ILE A 264 -8.10 -4.08 1.21
C ILE A 264 -8.79 -5.26 1.91
N TRP A 265 -8.02 -6.07 2.63
CA TRP A 265 -8.55 -7.21 3.39
C TRP A 265 -9.59 -6.78 4.42
N LEU A 266 -9.34 -5.69 5.17
CA LEU A 266 -10.30 -5.12 6.14
C LEU A 266 -11.57 -4.60 5.44
N ASN A 267 -11.44 -3.85 4.35
CA ASN A 267 -12.57 -3.31 3.60
C ASN A 267 -13.43 -4.43 2.99
N ALA A 268 -12.81 -5.54 2.56
CA ALA A 268 -13.52 -6.70 2.03
C ALA A 268 -14.41 -7.40 3.09
N HIS A 269 -14.18 -7.15 4.39
CA HIS A 269 -15.01 -7.69 5.48
C HIS A 269 -16.43 -7.11 5.53
N VAL A 270 -16.75 -6.08 4.75
CA VAL A 270 -18.12 -5.62 4.53
C VAL A 270 -19.00 -6.71 3.92
N ASN A 271 -18.37 -7.69 3.24
CA ASN A 271 -19.04 -8.86 2.68
C ASN A 271 -19.08 -10.02 3.67
N GLU A 272 -20.19 -10.77 3.67
CA GLU A 272 -20.41 -11.89 4.61
C GLU A 272 -19.38 -13.02 4.46
N GLN A 273 -18.92 -13.25 3.24
CA GLN A 273 -17.88 -14.23 2.94
C GLN A 273 -16.49 -13.66 3.28
N ARG A 274 -16.19 -13.63 4.58
CA ARG A 274 -14.92 -13.10 5.08
C ARG A 274 -13.74 -13.87 4.50
N ILE A 275 -12.71 -13.12 4.11
CA ILE A 275 -11.42 -13.68 3.73
C ILE A 275 -10.65 -13.96 5.03
N PRO A 276 -10.26 -15.22 5.32
CA PRO A 276 -9.46 -15.50 6.52
C PRO A 276 -8.12 -14.79 6.42
N LEU A 277 -7.59 -14.35 7.56
CA LEU A 277 -6.24 -13.80 7.59
C LEU A 277 -5.24 -14.91 7.22
N ASN A 278 -4.45 -14.64 6.18
CA ASN A 278 -3.41 -15.53 5.69
C ASN A 278 -2.10 -14.77 5.63
N TRP A 279 -0.97 -15.46 5.82
CA TRP A 279 0.34 -14.84 5.70
C TRP A 279 0.59 -14.22 4.31
N LYS A 280 -0.04 -14.77 3.24
CA LYS A 280 0.00 -14.24 1.86
C LYS A 280 -0.66 -12.83 1.74
N VAL A 281 -1.52 -12.45 2.68
CA VAL A 281 -2.04 -11.06 2.78
C VAL A 281 -0.98 -10.12 3.34
N LEU A 282 -0.11 -10.59 4.25
CA LEU A 282 0.96 -9.80 4.84
C LEU A 282 2.17 -9.70 3.89
N VAL A 283 2.44 -10.76 3.13
CA VAL A 283 3.47 -10.80 2.09
C VAL A 283 2.78 -10.59 0.74
N SER A 284 2.55 -9.33 0.43
CA SER A 284 1.60 -8.83 -0.59
C SER A 284 1.78 -9.42 -1.99
N GLY A 285 3.00 -9.83 -2.34
CA GLY A 285 3.29 -10.45 -3.65
C GLY A 285 2.59 -11.80 -3.87
N TYR A 286 2.24 -12.50 -2.80
CA TYR A 286 1.52 -13.78 -2.87
C TYR A 286 -0.01 -13.63 -2.76
N LEU A 287 -0.52 -12.40 -2.69
CA LEU A 287 -1.97 -12.18 -2.61
C LEU A 287 -2.73 -12.72 -3.83
N PRO A 288 -2.28 -12.54 -5.10
CA PRO A 288 -2.99 -13.09 -6.25
C PRO A 288 -3.10 -14.63 -6.22
N GLU A 289 -2.03 -15.31 -5.84
CA GLU A 289 -2.05 -16.77 -5.67
C GLU A 289 -3.04 -17.20 -4.58
N PHE A 290 -3.08 -16.51 -3.45
CA PHE A 290 -4.06 -16.77 -2.40
C PHE A 290 -5.51 -16.54 -2.86
N LEU A 291 -5.75 -15.48 -3.62
CA LEU A 291 -7.08 -15.20 -4.20
C LEU A 291 -7.47 -16.29 -5.22
N TYR A 292 -6.52 -16.77 -6.03
CA TYR A 292 -6.72 -17.89 -6.95
C TYR A 292 -7.07 -19.17 -6.20
N GLU A 293 -6.26 -19.61 -5.24
CA GLU A 293 -6.46 -20.81 -4.42
C GLU A 293 -7.81 -20.80 -3.68
N SER A 294 -8.27 -19.63 -3.29
CA SER A 294 -9.55 -19.43 -2.58
C SER A 294 -10.76 -19.22 -3.51
N GLY A 295 -10.58 -19.36 -4.84
CA GLY A 295 -11.66 -19.21 -5.83
C GLY A 295 -12.20 -17.77 -5.92
N ARG A 296 -11.37 -16.77 -5.64
CA ARG A 296 -11.77 -15.36 -5.62
C ARG A 296 -11.31 -14.56 -6.85
N LEU A 297 -10.71 -15.25 -7.82
CA LEU A 297 -10.40 -14.69 -9.13
C LEU A 297 -11.25 -15.39 -10.19
N ASP A 298 -11.69 -14.62 -11.18
CA ASP A 298 -12.21 -15.15 -12.42
C ASP A 298 -11.03 -15.66 -13.24
N THR A 299 -10.91 -16.98 -13.33
CA THR A 299 -9.76 -17.63 -13.95
C THR A 299 -10.02 -18.03 -15.40
N GLY A 300 -11.28 -18.00 -15.86
CA GLY A 300 -11.66 -18.60 -17.13
C GLY A 300 -11.31 -20.09 -17.23
N GLY A 301 -11.02 -20.76 -16.10
CA GLY A 301 -10.58 -22.16 -16.03
C GLY A 301 -9.07 -22.36 -16.23
N LEU A 302 -8.28 -21.31 -16.31
CA LEU A 302 -6.84 -21.37 -16.52
C LEU A 302 -6.09 -21.74 -15.24
N PRO A 303 -4.97 -22.49 -15.33
CA PRO A 303 -3.99 -22.62 -14.25
C PRO A 303 -3.40 -21.24 -13.88
N PHE A 304 -2.93 -21.08 -12.63
CA PHE A 304 -2.47 -19.77 -12.13
C PHE A 304 -1.35 -19.15 -12.95
N GLU A 305 -0.37 -19.95 -13.37
CA GLU A 305 0.76 -19.44 -14.18
C GLU A 305 0.31 -18.91 -15.55
N GLU A 306 -0.63 -19.61 -16.21
CA GLU A 306 -1.20 -19.17 -17.49
C GLU A 306 -2.06 -17.92 -17.31
N LEU A 307 -2.89 -17.88 -16.25
CA LEU A 307 -3.66 -16.70 -15.89
C LEU A 307 -2.74 -15.50 -15.65
N GLN A 308 -1.65 -15.68 -14.89
CA GLN A 308 -0.69 -14.62 -14.60
C GLN A 308 -0.07 -14.06 -15.89
N GLN A 309 0.34 -14.91 -16.82
CA GLN A 309 0.88 -14.47 -18.12
C GLN A 309 -0.16 -13.67 -18.92
N GLN A 310 -1.42 -14.12 -18.91
CA GLN A 310 -2.50 -13.48 -19.65
C GLN A 310 -2.85 -12.10 -19.10
N VAL A 311 -2.85 -11.93 -17.77
CA VAL A 311 -3.23 -10.68 -17.09
C VAL A 311 -2.06 -9.73 -16.87
N HIS A 312 -0.85 -10.07 -17.29
CA HIS A 312 0.29 -9.14 -17.35
C HIS A 312 0.04 -8.11 -18.46
N ILE A 313 0.05 -6.82 -18.13
CA ILE A 313 -0.47 -5.79 -19.01
C ILE A 313 0.57 -4.82 -19.59
N ASN A 314 1.83 -4.86 -19.16
CA ASN A 314 2.83 -3.82 -19.48
C ASN A 314 2.92 -3.52 -20.97
N THR A 315 3.07 -4.54 -21.82
CA THR A 315 3.17 -4.33 -23.29
C THR A 315 1.93 -3.66 -23.85
N ARG A 316 0.73 -4.13 -23.44
CA ARG A 316 -0.54 -3.55 -23.90
C ARG A 316 -0.73 -2.12 -23.41
N ALA A 317 -0.30 -1.81 -22.19
CA ALA A 317 -0.37 -0.48 -21.62
C ALA A 317 0.58 0.50 -22.34
N GLN A 318 1.79 0.05 -22.69
CA GLN A 318 2.72 0.85 -23.48
C GLN A 318 2.23 1.11 -24.89
N GLU A 319 1.63 0.10 -25.56
CA GLU A 319 0.99 0.24 -26.87
C GLU A 319 -0.21 1.21 -26.83
N ALA A 320 -0.91 1.29 -25.70
CA ALA A 320 -2.11 2.11 -25.49
C ALA A 320 -1.84 3.48 -24.84
N ASP A 321 -0.61 3.90 -24.65
CA ASP A 321 -0.17 5.03 -23.81
C ASP A 321 -1.06 6.29 -23.94
N THR A 322 -1.30 6.76 -25.15
CA THR A 322 -2.08 7.98 -25.43
C THR A 322 -3.56 7.70 -25.73
N SER A 323 -4.00 6.45 -25.70
CA SER A 323 -5.35 6.07 -26.10
C SER A 323 -6.40 6.50 -25.07
N ALA A 324 -7.51 7.06 -25.55
CA ALA A 324 -8.70 7.29 -24.73
C ALA A 324 -9.31 5.97 -24.23
N ASP A 325 -9.12 4.88 -24.96
CA ASP A 325 -9.62 3.53 -24.66
C ASP A 325 -8.63 2.70 -23.83
N PHE A 326 -7.70 3.33 -23.11
CA PHE A 326 -6.62 2.67 -22.36
C PHE A 326 -7.13 1.48 -21.54
N SER A 327 -8.14 1.70 -20.70
CA SER A 327 -8.70 0.68 -19.80
C SER A 327 -9.23 -0.56 -20.54
N ARG A 328 -9.82 -0.37 -21.71
CA ARG A 328 -10.27 -1.48 -22.57
C ARG A 328 -9.09 -2.20 -23.21
N LEU A 329 -8.13 -1.44 -23.74
CA LEU A 329 -6.99 -2.00 -24.48
C LEU A 329 -6.06 -2.84 -23.61
N ILE A 330 -5.83 -2.46 -22.35
CA ILE A 330 -5.01 -3.25 -21.42
C ILE A 330 -5.63 -4.60 -21.07
N ARG A 331 -6.94 -4.78 -21.26
CA ARG A 331 -7.70 -6.01 -21.00
C ARG A 331 -7.92 -6.88 -22.24
N LEU A 332 -7.63 -6.37 -23.45
CA LEU A 332 -7.75 -7.18 -24.67
C LEU A 332 -6.71 -8.30 -24.66
N GLN A 333 -7.18 -9.53 -24.81
CA GLN A 333 -6.31 -10.66 -25.07
C GLN A 333 -5.71 -10.49 -26.48
N LYS A 334 -4.38 -10.59 -26.63
CA LYS A 334 -3.81 -10.85 -27.94
C LYS A 334 -4.32 -12.24 -28.36
N THR A 335 -5.21 -12.29 -29.33
CA THR A 335 -5.49 -13.54 -30.06
C THR A 335 -4.15 -14.03 -30.54
N LEU A 336 -3.70 -15.19 -30.04
CA LEU A 336 -2.50 -15.84 -30.56
C LEU A 336 -2.75 -15.99 -32.06
N THR A 337 -2.09 -15.17 -32.88
CA THR A 337 -2.11 -15.28 -34.32
C THR A 337 -1.73 -16.71 -34.66
N GLU A 338 -2.58 -17.38 -35.44
CA GLU A 338 -2.29 -18.68 -36.03
C GLU A 338 -0.87 -18.72 -36.55
N PRO A 339 -0.15 -19.86 -36.37
CA PRO A 339 1.18 -20.01 -36.90
C PRO A 339 1.13 -19.73 -38.41
N ALA A 340 2.07 -18.91 -38.88
CA ALA A 340 2.22 -18.55 -40.27
C ALA A 340 2.06 -19.81 -41.13
N ASN A 341 1.07 -19.77 -42.01
CA ASN A 341 0.76 -20.78 -43.00
C ASN A 341 2.05 -21.14 -43.74
N THR A 342 2.56 -22.34 -43.49
CA THR A 342 3.66 -22.92 -44.26
C THR A 342 3.23 -23.00 -45.70
N ALA A 343 3.90 -22.20 -46.55
CA ALA A 343 3.73 -22.24 -48.00
C ALA A 343 3.89 -23.69 -48.52
N PRO A 344 3.09 -24.15 -49.47
CA PRO A 344 3.24 -25.50 -50.02
C PRO A 344 4.56 -25.62 -50.76
N LEU A 345 5.31 -26.67 -50.45
CA LEU A 345 6.47 -27.10 -51.24
C LEU A 345 6.06 -27.25 -52.70
N GLN A 346 6.66 -26.48 -53.59
CA GLN A 346 6.56 -26.73 -55.01
C GLN A 346 7.33 -27.99 -55.30
N GLU A 347 6.64 -29.02 -55.79
CA GLU A 347 7.22 -30.18 -56.46
C GLU A 347 7.76 -29.70 -57.83
N GLU A 348 9.08 -29.72 -57.97
CA GLU A 348 9.74 -29.67 -59.29
C GLU A 348 9.69 -31.05 -59.93
N HIS A 349 9.17 -31.07 -61.17
CA HIS A 349 9.29 -32.19 -62.11
C HIS A 349 10.63 -32.07 -62.90
#